data_cd06a4862481ca15e22ca15615b3860c
#
_entry.id   cd06a4862481ca15e22ca15615b3860c
#
_cell.length_a   1.000
_cell.length_b   1.000
_cell.length_c   1.000
_cell.angle_alpha   90.00
_cell.angle_beta   90.00
_cell.angle_gamma   90.00
#
_symmetry.space_group_name_H-M   'P 1'
#
loop_
_entity.id
_entity.type
_entity.pdbx_description
1 polymer ?
#
loop_
_entity_poly.entity_id
_entity_poly.type
_entity_poly.pdbx_seq_one_letter_code
_entity_poly.pdbx_strand_id
1 'polypeptide(L)'
;EIGVMIKELNQSFESLDPWTAENIKITIKNYADDKKIKIGSLMLPLRVCSTGVGQGTDLMPTLEAIGRNSTTTRIRSRINQICTDI
;
A
#
# COMPACT_ATOMS: atom_id res chain seq x y z
N GLU A 1 -13.48 -5.47 -2.50
CA GLU A 1 -13.54 -4.05 -2.23
C GLU A 1 -12.15 -3.46 -1.95
N ILE A 2 -11.92 -2.28 -2.48
CA ILE A 2 -10.57 -1.66 -2.43
C ILE A 2 -10.12 -1.40 -0.99
N GLY A 3 -11.00 -0.89 -0.13
CA GLY A 3 -10.64 -0.60 1.25
C GLY A 3 -10.15 -1.84 2.00
N VAL A 4 -10.83 -2.95 1.82
CA VAL A 4 -10.45 -4.21 2.47
C VAL A 4 -9.14 -4.72 1.90
N MET A 5 -8.97 -4.64 0.59
CA MET A 5 -7.75 -5.10 -0.06
C MET A 5 -6.52 -4.29 0.40
N ILE A 6 -6.66 -2.97 0.49
CA ILE A 6 -5.55 -2.13 0.95
C ILE A 6 -5.22 -2.43 2.41
N LYS A 7 -6.25 -2.69 3.23
CA LYS A 7 -6.04 -3.04 4.63
C LYS A 7 -5.27 -4.34 4.76
N GLU A 8 -5.64 -5.36 3.99
CA GLU A 8 -4.93 -6.64 4.01
C GLU A 8 -3.50 -6.50 3.54
N LEU A 9 -3.30 -5.71 2.48
CA LEU A 9 -1.96 -5.45 1.96
C LEU A 9 -1.10 -4.73 3.01
N ASN A 10 -1.70 -3.78 3.72
CA ASN A 10 -1.00 -3.06 4.77
C ASN A 10 -0.55 -4.00 5.90
N GLN A 11 -1.35 -5.01 6.23
CA GLN A 11 -0.97 -6.00 7.22
C GLN A 11 0.29 -6.76 6.79
N SER A 12 0.39 -7.06 5.49
CA SER A 12 1.59 -7.68 4.95
C SER A 12 2.79 -6.74 5.05
N PHE A 13 2.58 -5.46 4.82
CA PHE A 13 3.64 -4.46 4.95
C PHE A 13 4.16 -4.36 6.37
N GLU A 14 3.29 -4.50 7.37
CA GLU A 14 3.68 -4.36 8.77
C GLU A 14 4.72 -5.39 9.20
N SER A 15 4.72 -6.55 8.55
CA SER A 15 5.69 -7.60 8.86
C SER A 15 6.76 -7.75 7.78
N LEU A 16 6.80 -6.87 6.80
CA LEU A 16 7.77 -6.94 5.72
C LEU A 16 9.16 -6.50 6.18
N ASP A 17 10.15 -7.36 6.01
CA ASP A 17 11.53 -7.09 6.42
C ASP A 17 12.48 -7.89 5.54
N PRO A 18 13.48 -7.24 4.92
CA PRO A 18 13.79 -5.82 4.97
C PRO A 18 12.81 -4.97 4.16
N TRP A 19 12.71 -3.71 4.53
CA TRP A 19 11.81 -2.76 3.87
C TRP A 19 12.54 -2.11 2.69
N THR A 20 12.42 -2.73 1.52
CA THR A 20 13.07 -2.27 0.30
C THR A 20 12.05 -2.11 -0.81
N ALA A 21 12.38 -1.27 -1.80
CA ALA A 21 11.49 -1.07 -2.95
C ALA A 21 11.19 -2.40 -3.63
N GLU A 22 12.18 -3.27 -3.76
CA GLU A 22 12.00 -4.58 -4.39
C GLU A 22 11.03 -5.45 -3.60
N ASN A 23 11.21 -5.53 -2.28
CA ASN A 23 10.33 -6.35 -1.45
C ASN A 23 8.91 -5.79 -1.40
N ILE A 24 8.77 -4.48 -1.39
CA ILE A 24 7.46 -3.83 -1.46
C ILE A 24 6.74 -4.23 -2.75
N LYS A 25 7.46 -4.16 -3.87
CA LYS A 25 6.89 -4.52 -5.17
C LYS A 25 6.48 -5.98 -5.21
N ILE A 26 7.32 -6.87 -4.71
CA ILE A 26 7.03 -8.29 -4.68
C ILE A 26 5.79 -8.57 -3.84
N THR A 27 5.67 -7.92 -2.69
CA THR A 27 4.52 -8.07 -1.81
C THR A 27 3.24 -7.66 -2.52
N ILE A 28 3.25 -6.51 -3.19
CA ILE A 28 2.08 -6.02 -3.92
C ILE A 28 1.73 -6.97 -5.07
N LYS A 29 2.73 -7.41 -5.80
CA LYS A 29 2.52 -8.32 -6.94
C LYS A 29 1.93 -9.64 -6.48
N ASN A 30 2.49 -10.22 -5.42
CA ASN A 30 1.99 -11.49 -4.90
C ASN A 30 0.54 -11.35 -4.40
N TYR A 31 0.23 -10.26 -3.76
CA TYR A 31 -1.15 -10.01 -3.30
C TYR A 31 -2.10 -9.91 -4.49
N ALA A 32 -1.71 -9.16 -5.53
CA ALA A 32 -2.54 -9.00 -6.71
C ALA A 32 -2.77 -10.34 -7.42
N ASP A 33 -1.71 -11.15 -7.53
CA ASP A 33 -1.81 -12.47 -8.15
C ASP A 33 -2.73 -13.38 -7.34
N ASP A 34 -2.62 -13.34 -6.01
CA ASP A 34 -3.44 -14.15 -5.13
C ASP A 34 -4.91 -13.79 -5.27
N LYS A 35 -5.23 -12.52 -5.40
CA LYS A 35 -6.61 -12.05 -5.56
C LYS A 35 -7.07 -12.04 -7.00
N LYS A 36 -6.19 -12.39 -7.95
CA LYS A 36 -6.49 -12.42 -9.39
C LYS A 36 -6.93 -11.07 -9.91
N ILE A 37 -6.25 -10.01 -9.45
CA ILE A 37 -6.52 -8.65 -9.91
C ILE A 37 -5.24 -8.07 -10.50
N LYS A 38 -5.39 -6.99 -11.25
CA LYS A 38 -4.24 -6.32 -11.85
C LYS A 38 -3.52 -5.49 -10.80
N ILE A 39 -2.19 -5.54 -10.81
CA ILE A 39 -1.40 -4.76 -9.87
C ILE A 39 -1.71 -3.26 -9.97
N GLY A 40 -2.01 -2.78 -11.19
CA GLY A 40 -2.37 -1.37 -11.40
C GLY A 40 -3.62 -0.96 -10.63
N SER A 41 -4.52 -1.91 -10.36
CA SER A 41 -5.73 -1.61 -9.59
C SER A 41 -5.43 -1.27 -8.14
N LEU A 42 -4.30 -1.73 -7.63
CA LEU A 42 -3.87 -1.44 -6.25
C LEU A 42 -2.97 -0.23 -6.16
N MET A 43 -2.26 0.08 -7.25
CA MET A 43 -1.23 1.12 -7.20
C MET A 43 -1.78 2.51 -6.90
N LEU A 44 -2.88 2.90 -7.54
CA LEU A 44 -3.45 4.23 -7.33
C LEU A 44 -4.01 4.40 -5.91
N PRO A 45 -4.87 3.49 -5.41
CA PRO A 45 -5.35 3.61 -4.03
C PRO A 45 -4.20 3.59 -3.01
N LEU A 46 -3.21 2.74 -3.24
CA LEU A 46 -2.08 2.64 -2.33
C LEU A 46 -1.27 3.94 -2.33
N ARG A 47 -1.05 4.52 -3.50
CA ARG A 47 -0.34 5.79 -3.61
C ARG A 47 -1.08 6.90 -2.87
N VAL A 48 -2.38 7.01 -3.08
CA VAL A 48 -3.19 8.03 -2.41
C VAL A 48 -3.16 7.83 -0.89
N CYS A 49 -3.29 6.60 -0.43
CA CYS A 49 -3.29 6.32 1.00
C CYS A 49 -1.95 6.62 1.67
N SER A 50 -0.84 6.41 0.97
CA SER A 50 0.48 6.54 1.57
C SER A 50 1.11 7.91 1.33
N THR A 51 0.90 8.51 0.16
CA THR A 51 1.53 9.80 -0.18
C THR A 51 0.55 10.95 -0.25
N GLY A 52 -0.73 10.68 -0.35
CA GLY A 52 -1.76 11.70 -0.45
C GLY A 52 -1.98 12.25 -1.85
N VAL A 53 -1.20 11.78 -2.84
CA VAL A 53 -1.34 12.25 -4.21
C VAL A 53 -1.49 11.07 -5.15
N GLY A 54 -2.24 11.26 -6.24
CA GLY A 54 -2.52 10.21 -7.19
C GLY A 54 -1.47 10.01 -8.26
N GLN A 55 -0.45 10.87 -8.30
CA GLN A 55 0.61 10.75 -9.29
C GLN A 55 1.92 11.29 -8.74
N GLY A 56 3.02 10.98 -9.41
CA GLY A 56 4.34 11.39 -8.97
C GLY A 56 5.39 10.38 -9.41
N THR A 57 6.49 10.31 -8.65
CA THR A 57 7.58 9.38 -8.94
C THR A 57 7.16 7.94 -8.63
N ASP A 58 8.04 6.99 -8.94
CA ASP A 58 7.77 5.57 -8.67
C ASP A 58 7.39 5.35 -7.21
N LEU A 59 6.32 4.60 -7.02
CA LEU A 59 5.77 4.38 -5.67
C LEU A 59 6.72 3.58 -4.79
N MET A 60 7.33 2.51 -5.31
CA MET A 60 8.16 1.62 -4.50
C MET A 60 9.35 2.33 -3.87
N PRO A 61 10.17 3.08 -4.63
CA PRO A 61 11.25 3.83 -4.01
C PRO A 61 10.75 4.90 -3.04
N THR A 62 9.59 5.48 -3.32
CA THR A 62 8.99 6.48 -2.44
C THR A 62 8.63 5.85 -1.09
N LEU A 63 8.00 4.68 -1.10
CA LEU A 63 7.62 3.99 0.13
C LEU A 63 8.86 3.53 0.91
N GLU A 64 9.90 3.11 0.20
CA GLU A 64 11.15 2.74 0.85
C GLU A 64 11.74 3.93 1.60
N ALA A 65 11.75 5.11 0.96
CA ALA A 65 12.29 6.33 1.56
C ALA A 65 11.45 6.79 2.75
N ILE A 66 10.14 6.64 2.68
CA ILE A 66 9.23 7.01 3.78
C ILE A 66 9.46 6.10 4.99
N GLY A 67 9.74 4.83 4.76
CA GLY A 67 9.95 3.86 5.82
C GLY A 67 8.70 3.07 6.13
N ARG A 68 8.91 1.85 6.66
CA ARG A 68 7.81 0.93 6.94
C ARG A 68 6.78 1.51 7.91
N ASN A 69 7.25 2.00 9.05
CA ASN A 69 6.34 2.49 10.09
C ASN A 69 5.50 3.66 9.60
N SER A 70 6.13 4.62 8.92
CA SER A 70 5.41 5.77 8.40
C SER A 70 4.41 5.37 7.32
N THR A 71 4.81 4.46 6.44
CA THR A 71 3.94 3.99 5.36
C THR A 71 2.71 3.28 5.92
N THR A 72 2.93 2.32 6.82
CA THR A 72 1.82 1.54 7.37
C THR A 72 0.90 2.39 8.22
N THR A 73 1.44 3.35 8.95
CA THR A 73 0.63 4.26 9.77
C THR A 73 -0.23 5.16 8.89
N ARG A 74 0.33 5.69 7.81
CA ARG A 74 -0.43 6.55 6.88
C ARG A 74 -1.57 5.78 6.22
N ILE A 75 -1.29 4.55 5.79
CA ILE A 75 -2.30 3.72 5.15
C ILE A 75 -3.41 3.39 6.15
N ARG A 76 -3.05 3.00 7.35
CA ARG A 76 -4.03 2.67 8.39
C ARG A 76 -4.93 3.85 8.71
N SER A 77 -4.32 5.03 8.85
CA SER A 77 -5.07 6.25 9.17
C SER A 77 -6.08 6.58 8.07
N ARG A 78 -5.65 6.47 6.81
CA ARG A 78 -6.53 6.79 5.69
C ARG A 78 -7.67 5.78 5.57
N ILE A 79 -7.39 4.49 5.79
CA ILE A 79 -8.42 3.45 5.75
C ILE A 79 -9.44 3.69 6.86
N ASN A 80 -8.98 4.03 8.05
CA ASN A 80 -9.88 4.30 9.18
C ASN A 80 -10.79 5.47 8.87
N GLN A 81 -10.30 6.52 8.21
CA GLN A 81 -11.14 7.63 7.80
C GLN A 81 -12.22 7.19 6.82
N ILE A 82 -11.84 6.39 5.83
CA ILE A 82 -12.77 5.90 4.82
C ILE A 82 -13.84 5.04 5.46
N CYS A 83 -13.46 4.13 6.35
CA CYS A 83 -14.40 3.25 7.03
C CYS A 83 -15.32 4.02 7.99
N THR A 84 -14.81 5.09 8.60
CA THR A 84 -15.59 5.90 9.52
C THR A 84 -16.67 6.71 8.80
N ASP A 85 -16.41 7.12 7.58
CA ASP A 85 -17.34 7.91 6.79
C ASP A 85 -18.52 7.08 6.27
N ILE A 86 -18.47 5.78 6.43
CA ILE A 86 -19.55 4.89 6.06
C ILE A 86 -20.42 4.62 7.29
#